data_6a77b398726c13b01bb52f94779ad1a2
#
_entry.id   6a77b398726c13b01bb52f94779ad1a2
#
_cell.length_a   1.000
_cell.length_b   1.000
_cell.length_c   1.000
_cell.angle_alpha   90.00
_cell.angle_beta   90.00
_cell.angle_gamma   90.00
#
_symmetry.space_group_name_H-M   'P 1'
#
loop_
_entity.id
_entity.type
_entity.pdbx_description
1 polymer ?
#
loop_
_entity_poly.entity_id
_entity_poly.type
_entity_poly.pdbx_seq_one_letter_code
_entity_poly.pdbx_strand_id
1 'polypeptide(L)'
;MPLSFAFYVLFTVRKVVLQSIYQGISNKVPVIVIGNLNIGGSGKTPSVIAIVNALKIKGFTPGVVSRGYGGTSKSYPLIVQDDSKYAECGDEPLLIYKTCNCPVVVSPSRRQAIEKLLINFECDVIISDDGLQHYSMHRDIEIAVFNADANFGNHLLFPSGPLREPIQRLKTIDYFISYGNLDTRIASRFENISCHHVRHEIIGLRNVSTGKFVLVSDWSLSKKIHLIAGIAYPEKVHKTILSYGFSGDILSLGDHQPVTQEDLLFKDDLPIFITEKDAVKMNGDISQNVWSIKTCVKLSDKFTEDLERKITKLRCK
;
A
#
# COMPACT_ATOMS: atom_id res chain seq x y z
N MET A 1 -24.21 -16.84 -6.24
CA MET A 1 -25.05 -15.82 -6.91
C MET A 1 -25.95 -15.03 -5.95
N PRO A 2 -26.87 -15.60 -5.14
CA PRO A 2 -27.76 -14.79 -4.29
C PRO A 2 -27.02 -13.91 -3.27
N LEU A 3 -25.99 -14.46 -2.63
CA LEU A 3 -25.21 -13.72 -1.62
C LEU A 3 -24.45 -12.52 -2.22
N SER A 4 -23.89 -12.65 -3.42
CA SER A 4 -23.21 -11.52 -4.08
C SER A 4 -24.19 -10.44 -4.55
N PHE A 5 -25.41 -10.83 -4.91
CA PHE A 5 -26.49 -9.88 -5.20
C PHE A 5 -26.91 -9.13 -3.95
N ALA A 6 -27.11 -9.82 -2.83
CA ALA A 6 -27.41 -9.19 -1.55
C ALA A 6 -26.27 -8.23 -1.13
N PHE A 7 -25.02 -8.65 -1.26
CA PHE A 7 -23.86 -7.80 -1.02
C PHE A 7 -23.86 -6.54 -1.91
N TYR A 8 -24.14 -6.70 -3.20
CA TYR A 8 -24.22 -5.59 -4.15
C TYR A 8 -25.28 -4.56 -3.75
N VAL A 9 -26.47 -5.03 -3.38
CA VAL A 9 -27.58 -4.15 -2.94
C VAL A 9 -27.17 -3.40 -1.67
N LEU A 10 -26.70 -4.10 -0.64
CA LEU A 10 -26.24 -3.49 0.62
C LEU A 10 -25.11 -2.49 0.40
N PHE A 11 -24.15 -2.85 -0.41
CA PHE A 11 -23.04 -1.97 -0.77
C PHE A 11 -23.54 -0.70 -1.49
N THR A 12 -24.44 -0.84 -2.47
CA THR A 12 -24.98 0.28 -3.25
C THR A 12 -25.80 1.22 -2.37
N VAL A 13 -26.68 0.68 -1.54
CA VAL A 13 -27.47 1.48 -0.58
C VAL A 13 -26.55 2.22 0.37
N ARG A 14 -25.57 1.53 0.98
CA ARG A 14 -24.58 2.17 1.87
C ARG A 14 -23.80 3.27 1.16
N LYS A 15 -23.37 3.04 -0.07
CA LYS A 15 -22.65 4.03 -0.89
C LYS A 15 -23.50 5.28 -1.11
N VAL A 16 -24.73 5.13 -1.60
CA VAL A 16 -25.64 6.25 -1.89
C VAL A 16 -25.94 7.04 -0.62
N VAL A 17 -26.27 6.35 0.48
CA VAL A 17 -26.55 7.00 1.78
C VAL A 17 -25.35 7.81 2.26
N LEU A 18 -24.15 7.21 2.26
CA LEU A 18 -22.93 7.91 2.71
C LEU A 18 -22.60 9.09 1.80
N GLN A 19 -22.70 8.94 0.49
CA GLN A 19 -22.46 10.03 -0.44
C GLN A 19 -23.46 11.18 -0.23
N SER A 20 -24.76 10.90 -0.02
CA SER A 20 -25.78 11.92 0.24
C SER A 20 -25.55 12.66 1.56
N ILE A 21 -25.20 11.94 2.64
CA ILE A 21 -24.95 12.55 3.96
C ILE A 21 -23.71 13.44 3.93
N TYR A 22 -22.66 13.03 3.22
CA TYR A 22 -21.37 13.72 3.21
C TYR A 22 -21.14 14.56 1.94
N GLN A 23 -22.16 14.73 1.12
CA GLN A 23 -22.12 15.60 -0.06
C GLN A 23 -21.85 17.06 0.36
N GLY A 24 -20.92 17.71 -0.31
CA GLY A 24 -20.56 19.10 -0.04
C GLY A 24 -19.57 19.33 1.10
N ILE A 25 -19.16 18.28 1.82
CA ILE A 25 -18.06 18.39 2.79
C ILE A 25 -16.75 18.39 2.00
N SER A 26 -16.11 19.54 1.91
CA SER A 26 -14.77 19.70 1.32
C SER A 26 -13.72 19.77 2.42
N ASN A 27 -12.53 19.27 2.14
CA ASN A 27 -11.36 19.48 2.99
C ASN A 27 -10.64 20.77 2.57
N LYS A 28 -9.86 21.33 3.49
CA LYS A 28 -9.03 22.53 3.22
C LYS A 28 -7.92 22.26 2.19
N VAL A 29 -7.55 20.98 2.03
CA VAL A 29 -6.49 20.53 1.13
C VAL A 29 -6.96 19.35 0.29
N PRO A 30 -6.43 19.15 -0.94
CA PRO A 30 -6.80 18.03 -1.80
C PRO A 30 -6.60 16.67 -1.16
N VAL A 31 -7.53 15.75 -1.41
CA VAL A 31 -7.49 14.36 -0.94
C VAL A 31 -7.35 13.40 -2.12
N ILE A 32 -6.25 12.66 -2.12
CA ILE A 32 -5.98 11.57 -3.06
C ILE A 32 -6.36 10.26 -2.38
N VAL A 33 -7.27 9.53 -2.97
CA VAL A 33 -7.70 8.22 -2.46
C VAL A 33 -7.04 7.12 -3.28
N ILE A 34 -6.24 6.29 -2.61
CA ILE A 34 -5.60 5.13 -3.22
C ILE A 34 -6.27 3.87 -2.69
N GLY A 35 -6.58 2.93 -3.57
CA GLY A 35 -7.18 1.67 -3.16
C GLY A 35 -7.26 0.66 -4.31
N ASN A 36 -7.99 -0.41 -4.10
CA ASN A 36 -8.22 -1.42 -5.12
C ASN A 36 -9.67 -1.90 -5.13
N LEU A 37 -10.05 -2.58 -6.22
CA LEU A 37 -11.36 -3.17 -6.35
C LEU A 37 -11.39 -4.65 -5.93
N ASN A 38 -10.25 -5.31 -5.85
CA ASN A 38 -10.14 -6.73 -5.49
C ASN A 38 -9.83 -6.91 -4.00
N ILE A 39 -10.22 -8.05 -3.45
CA ILE A 39 -9.71 -8.53 -2.17
C ILE A 39 -8.28 -9.05 -2.39
N GLY A 40 -7.38 -8.81 -1.42
CA GLY A 40 -6.00 -9.29 -1.42
C GLY A 40 -4.95 -8.24 -1.75
N GLY A 41 -3.70 -8.66 -1.77
CA GLY A 41 -2.53 -7.81 -2.00
C GLY A 41 -2.44 -7.32 -3.45
N SER A 42 -2.64 -6.04 -3.67
CA SER A 42 -2.60 -5.43 -5.01
C SER A 42 -1.42 -4.47 -5.22
N GLY A 43 -0.54 -4.32 -4.23
CA GLY A 43 0.57 -3.34 -4.29
C GLY A 43 0.16 -1.93 -3.83
N LYS A 44 -0.92 -1.77 -3.04
CA LYS A 44 -1.38 -0.46 -2.53
C LYS A 44 -0.30 0.26 -1.74
N THR A 45 0.20 -0.36 -0.68
CA THR A 45 1.18 0.27 0.22
C THR A 45 2.44 0.72 -0.49
N PRO A 46 3.08 -0.08 -1.37
CA PRO A 46 4.17 0.39 -2.21
C PRO A 46 3.80 1.55 -3.14
N SER A 47 2.57 1.55 -3.69
CA SER A 47 2.08 2.67 -4.51
C SER A 47 1.88 3.95 -3.71
N VAL A 48 1.33 3.85 -2.49
CA VAL A 48 1.21 4.98 -1.55
C VAL A 48 2.60 5.57 -1.26
N ILE A 49 3.56 4.73 -0.90
CA ILE A 49 4.95 5.15 -0.62
C ILE A 49 5.56 5.85 -1.84
N ALA A 50 5.39 5.29 -3.04
CA ALA A 50 5.93 5.88 -4.27
C ALA A 50 5.31 7.24 -4.58
N ILE A 51 3.98 7.39 -4.42
CA ILE A 51 3.26 8.64 -4.66
C ILE A 51 3.64 9.69 -3.61
N VAL A 52 3.70 9.33 -2.33
CA VAL A 52 4.15 10.24 -1.24
C VAL A 52 5.54 10.78 -1.55
N ASN A 53 6.50 9.90 -1.90
CA ASN A 53 7.87 10.31 -2.20
C ASN A 53 7.95 11.16 -3.46
N ALA A 54 7.21 10.83 -4.52
CA ALA A 54 7.15 11.64 -5.73
C ALA A 54 6.60 13.05 -5.46
N LEU A 55 5.57 13.18 -4.65
CA LEU A 55 5.00 14.47 -4.25
C LEU A 55 5.97 15.27 -3.39
N LYS A 56 6.70 14.64 -2.47
CA LYS A 56 7.76 15.31 -1.69
C LYS A 56 8.87 15.87 -2.59
N ILE A 57 9.30 15.12 -3.60
CA ILE A 57 10.30 15.59 -4.59
C ILE A 57 9.79 16.82 -5.35
N LYS A 58 8.47 16.89 -5.60
CA LYS A 58 7.80 18.05 -6.23
C LYS A 58 7.51 19.21 -5.28
N GLY A 59 7.96 19.13 -4.02
CA GLY A 59 7.83 20.20 -3.03
C GLY A 59 6.51 20.21 -2.26
N PHE A 60 5.68 19.17 -2.36
CA PHE A 60 4.48 19.03 -1.53
C PHE A 60 4.83 18.51 -0.13
N THR A 61 3.93 18.79 0.80
CA THR A 61 3.97 18.31 2.20
C THR A 61 2.83 17.30 2.43
N PRO A 62 2.97 16.04 1.94
CA PRO A 62 1.90 15.07 2.05
C PRO A 62 1.71 14.53 3.47
N GLY A 63 0.44 14.35 3.87
CA GLY A 63 0.07 13.56 5.03
C GLY A 63 -0.73 12.32 4.62
N VAL A 64 -0.61 11.24 5.38
CA VAL A 64 -1.27 9.97 5.05
C VAL A 64 -2.31 9.63 6.12
N VAL A 65 -3.48 9.16 5.68
CA VAL A 65 -4.50 8.59 6.56
C VAL A 65 -4.78 7.15 6.18
N SER A 66 -4.81 6.27 7.17
CA SER A 66 -5.05 4.84 6.97
C SER A 66 -6.09 4.30 7.96
N ARG A 67 -6.62 3.09 7.72
CA ARG A 67 -7.53 2.42 8.65
C ARG A 67 -6.79 1.83 9.85
N GLY A 68 -5.54 1.42 9.62
CA GLY A 68 -4.79 0.63 10.59
C GLY A 68 -5.27 -0.81 10.65
N TYR A 69 -5.42 -1.43 9.48
CA TYR A 69 -5.80 -2.83 9.43
C TYR A 69 -4.82 -3.69 10.23
N GLY A 70 -5.35 -4.62 11.05
CA GLY A 70 -4.56 -5.44 11.98
C GLY A 70 -4.13 -4.72 13.27
N GLY A 71 -4.29 -3.40 13.36
CA GLY A 71 -4.04 -2.65 14.58
C GLY A 71 -5.24 -2.65 15.54
N THR A 72 -4.95 -2.63 16.82
CA THR A 72 -5.93 -2.68 17.93
C THR A 72 -5.70 -1.58 18.94
N SER A 73 -5.58 -0.32 18.47
CA SER A 73 -5.44 0.82 19.41
C SER A 73 -6.68 0.99 20.27
N LYS A 74 -6.45 1.36 21.54
CA LYS A 74 -7.52 1.69 22.50
C LYS A 74 -8.14 3.06 22.24
N SER A 75 -7.43 3.93 21.51
CA SER A 75 -7.88 5.31 21.21
C SER A 75 -7.63 5.66 19.74
N TYR A 76 -8.66 6.19 19.10
CA TYR A 76 -8.59 6.71 17.72
C TYR A 76 -9.13 8.15 17.69
N PRO A 77 -8.65 9.01 16.78
CA PRO A 77 -7.55 8.81 15.82
C PRO A 77 -6.16 8.72 16.48
N LEU A 78 -5.32 7.79 16.00
CA LEU A 78 -3.96 7.57 16.49
C LEU A 78 -2.95 8.22 15.51
N ILE A 79 -2.08 9.08 16.02
CA ILE A 79 -0.92 9.60 15.28
C ILE A 79 0.19 8.56 15.38
N VAL A 80 0.73 8.12 14.24
CA VAL A 80 1.86 7.19 14.21
C VAL A 80 3.15 7.96 14.52
N GLN A 81 3.96 7.41 15.43
CA GLN A 81 5.21 7.98 15.93
C GLN A 81 6.33 6.92 15.90
N ASP A 82 7.55 7.30 16.23
CA ASP A 82 8.72 6.40 16.17
C ASP A 82 8.58 5.18 17.09
N ASP A 83 7.94 5.35 18.25
CA ASP A 83 7.68 4.32 19.26
C ASP A 83 6.37 3.55 19.05
N SER A 84 5.59 3.91 18.01
CA SER A 84 4.34 3.23 17.69
C SER A 84 4.58 1.76 17.33
N LYS A 85 3.74 0.89 17.87
CA LYS A 85 3.80 -0.54 17.60
C LYS A 85 2.82 -0.93 16.49
N TYR A 86 3.26 -1.85 15.62
CA TYR A 86 2.39 -2.37 14.55
C TYR A 86 1.07 -2.97 15.11
N ALA A 87 1.10 -3.54 16.31
CA ALA A 87 -0.08 -4.08 16.98
C ALA A 87 -1.15 -3.01 17.33
N GLU A 88 -0.76 -1.73 17.37
CA GLU A 88 -1.67 -0.61 17.66
C GLU A 88 -2.11 0.09 16.38
N CYS A 89 -1.16 0.43 15.50
CA CYS A 89 -1.44 1.22 14.30
C CYS A 89 -1.59 0.41 13.00
N GLY A 90 -1.22 -0.88 13.01
CA GLY A 90 -1.11 -1.72 11.83
C GLY A 90 0.28 -1.66 11.19
N ASP A 91 0.67 -2.72 10.50
CA ASP A 91 1.98 -2.85 9.86
C ASP A 91 2.13 -1.92 8.63
N GLU A 92 1.10 -1.75 7.83
CA GLU A 92 1.13 -0.88 6.63
C GLU A 92 1.29 0.61 6.98
N PRO A 93 0.52 1.22 7.90
CA PRO A 93 0.74 2.60 8.32
C PRO A 93 2.11 2.82 8.95
N LEU A 94 2.59 1.86 9.75
CA LEU A 94 3.92 1.95 10.35
C LEU A 94 5.02 1.90 9.29
N LEU A 95 4.88 1.06 8.27
CA LEU A 95 5.80 1.00 7.13
C LEU A 95 5.81 2.32 6.36
N ILE A 96 4.63 2.89 6.06
CA ILE A 96 4.51 4.18 5.37
C ILE A 96 5.22 5.27 6.18
N TYR A 97 4.95 5.36 7.48
CA TYR A 97 5.58 6.35 8.38
C TYR A 97 7.11 6.25 8.35
N LYS A 98 7.64 5.04 8.60
CA LYS A 98 9.11 4.80 8.66
C LYS A 98 9.80 4.98 7.31
N THR A 99 9.09 4.74 6.20
CA THR A 99 9.68 4.83 4.85
C THR A 99 9.58 6.24 4.26
N CYS A 100 8.45 6.91 4.46
CA CYS A 100 8.18 8.21 3.84
C CYS A 100 8.62 9.38 4.71
N ASN A 101 8.80 9.19 6.01
CA ASN A 101 9.06 10.29 6.96
C ASN A 101 8.04 11.43 6.75
N CYS A 102 6.76 11.11 6.81
CA CYS A 102 5.64 12.03 6.69
C CYS A 102 4.60 11.75 7.80
N PRO A 103 3.74 12.71 8.16
CA PRO A 103 2.67 12.47 9.12
C PRO A 103 1.75 11.34 8.67
N VAL A 104 1.45 10.41 9.57
CA VAL A 104 0.51 9.30 9.35
C VAL A 104 -0.47 9.25 10.51
N VAL A 105 -1.76 9.24 10.19
CA VAL A 105 -2.84 9.13 11.18
C VAL A 105 -3.74 7.95 10.85
N VAL A 106 -4.03 7.15 11.87
CA VAL A 106 -4.82 5.93 11.75
C VAL A 106 -6.17 6.11 12.46
N SER A 107 -7.26 5.78 11.76
CA SER A 107 -8.60 5.71 12.37
C SER A 107 -9.54 4.84 11.53
N PRO A 108 -10.47 4.09 12.14
CA PRO A 108 -11.61 3.49 11.45
C PRO A 108 -12.44 4.53 10.67
N SER A 109 -12.54 5.76 11.19
CA SER A 109 -13.15 6.92 10.53
C SER A 109 -12.08 7.75 9.81
N ARG A 110 -12.02 7.66 8.47
CA ARG A 110 -11.08 8.46 7.66
C ARG A 110 -11.26 9.96 7.86
N ARG A 111 -12.50 10.39 8.06
CA ARG A 111 -12.81 11.80 8.33
C ARG A 111 -12.12 12.28 9.60
N GLN A 112 -12.27 11.54 10.71
CA GLN A 112 -11.59 11.89 11.96
C GLN A 112 -10.07 11.83 11.83
N ALA A 113 -9.53 10.89 11.03
CA ALA A 113 -8.10 10.83 10.74
C ALA A 113 -7.62 12.09 10.01
N ILE A 114 -8.38 12.57 9.02
CA ILE A 114 -8.07 13.80 8.27
C ILE A 114 -8.13 15.02 9.21
N GLU A 115 -9.19 15.16 9.99
CA GLU A 115 -9.35 16.24 10.95
C GLU A 115 -8.18 16.28 11.94
N LYS A 116 -7.80 15.14 12.50
CA LYS A 116 -6.66 15.01 13.42
C LYS A 116 -5.33 15.35 12.74
N LEU A 117 -5.15 14.90 11.49
CA LEU A 117 -3.95 15.18 10.69
C LEU A 117 -3.79 16.69 10.47
N LEU A 118 -4.84 17.37 10.02
CA LEU A 118 -4.81 18.80 9.68
C LEU A 118 -4.73 19.72 10.90
N ILE A 119 -5.16 19.24 12.09
CA ILE A 119 -5.00 19.99 13.35
C ILE A 119 -3.55 19.97 13.81
N ASN A 120 -2.83 18.85 13.60
CA ASN A 120 -1.51 18.64 14.19
C ASN A 120 -0.35 18.88 13.22
N PHE A 121 -0.61 18.91 11.90
CA PHE A 121 0.43 18.99 10.88
C PHE A 121 0.03 19.92 9.73
N GLU A 122 0.99 20.67 9.22
CA GLU A 122 0.83 21.48 8.02
C GLU A 122 1.02 20.62 6.77
N CYS A 123 -0.07 19.95 6.35
CA CYS A 123 -0.09 19.18 5.12
C CYS A 123 -0.80 19.98 4.03
N ASP A 124 -0.31 19.90 2.79
CA ASP A 124 -0.89 20.56 1.62
C ASP A 124 -1.55 19.58 0.63
N VAL A 125 -1.42 18.29 0.91
CA VAL A 125 -2.11 17.19 0.23
C VAL A 125 -2.27 16.00 1.18
N ILE A 126 -3.40 15.31 1.10
CA ILE A 126 -3.70 14.13 1.92
C ILE A 126 -3.78 12.91 1.00
N ILE A 127 -3.15 11.82 1.42
CA ILE A 127 -3.24 10.52 0.77
C ILE A 127 -4.00 9.56 1.69
N SER A 128 -5.12 9.01 1.20
CA SER A 128 -5.88 7.99 1.92
C SER A 128 -5.51 6.61 1.40
N ASP A 129 -4.85 5.83 2.25
CA ASP A 129 -4.51 4.44 2.00
C ASP A 129 -5.74 3.53 2.18
N ASP A 130 -5.96 2.62 1.20
CA ASP A 130 -7.11 1.71 1.08
C ASP A 130 -8.46 2.41 1.29
N GLY A 131 -8.62 3.56 0.62
CA GLY A 131 -9.74 4.48 0.84
C GLY A 131 -10.90 4.39 -0.14
N LEU A 132 -10.83 3.63 -1.24
CA LEU A 132 -11.84 3.65 -2.31
C LEU A 132 -13.25 3.34 -1.81
N GLN A 133 -13.41 2.41 -0.87
CA GLN A 133 -14.69 2.03 -0.27
C GLN A 133 -15.16 2.94 0.89
N HIS A 134 -14.37 3.97 1.25
CA HIS A 134 -14.71 4.90 2.35
C HIS A 134 -15.48 6.13 1.85
N TYR A 135 -16.73 5.95 1.44
CA TYR A 135 -17.61 6.98 0.85
C TYR A 135 -18.04 8.11 1.79
N SER A 136 -17.73 8.02 3.08
CA SER A 136 -17.94 9.10 4.05
C SER A 136 -16.85 10.17 4.06
N MET A 137 -15.85 10.03 3.19
CA MET A 137 -14.74 10.95 3.06
C MET A 137 -14.80 11.66 1.72
N HIS A 138 -14.53 12.97 1.73
CA HIS A 138 -14.32 13.73 0.50
C HIS A 138 -13.12 13.18 -0.28
N ARG A 139 -13.17 13.25 -1.60
CA ARG A 139 -12.14 12.75 -2.51
C ARG A 139 -12.06 13.63 -3.76
N ASP A 140 -10.87 14.11 -4.05
CA ASP A 140 -10.60 14.96 -5.20
C ASP A 140 -9.97 14.18 -6.34
N ILE A 141 -9.15 13.18 -5.99
CA ILE A 141 -8.47 12.31 -6.96
C ILE A 141 -8.59 10.86 -6.47
N GLU A 142 -8.97 9.97 -7.36
CA GLU A 142 -9.05 8.54 -7.09
C GLU A 142 -8.06 7.75 -7.94
N ILE A 143 -7.25 6.92 -7.29
CA ILE A 143 -6.26 6.06 -7.93
C ILE A 143 -6.57 4.61 -7.59
N ALA A 144 -6.88 3.80 -8.60
CA ALA A 144 -7.00 2.36 -8.42
C ALA A 144 -5.68 1.66 -8.68
N VAL A 145 -5.28 0.80 -7.75
CA VAL A 145 -4.10 -0.05 -7.87
C VAL A 145 -4.54 -1.47 -8.21
N PHE A 146 -3.89 -2.05 -9.18
CA PHE A 146 -4.25 -3.35 -9.74
C PHE A 146 -3.03 -4.25 -9.91
N ASN A 147 -3.22 -5.52 -9.62
CA ASN A 147 -2.24 -6.54 -9.91
C ASN A 147 -2.73 -7.34 -11.14
N ALA A 148 -2.04 -7.18 -12.26
CA ALA A 148 -2.43 -7.80 -13.52
C ALA A 148 -2.43 -9.34 -13.46
N ASP A 149 -1.52 -9.95 -12.69
CA ASP A 149 -1.47 -11.42 -12.55
C ASP A 149 -2.68 -11.97 -11.79
N ALA A 150 -3.20 -11.22 -10.80
CA ALA A 150 -4.39 -11.61 -10.07
C ALA A 150 -5.66 -11.41 -10.90
N ASN A 151 -5.58 -10.55 -11.93
CA ASN A 151 -6.72 -10.17 -12.78
C ASN A 151 -7.96 -9.77 -11.94
N PHE A 152 -9.15 -9.67 -12.56
CA PHE A 152 -10.43 -9.46 -11.83
C PHE A 152 -11.09 -10.79 -11.44
N GLY A 153 -10.36 -11.90 -11.52
CA GLY A 153 -10.85 -13.25 -11.25
C GLY A 153 -12.03 -13.59 -12.15
N ASN A 154 -13.12 -14.10 -11.55
CA ASN A 154 -14.35 -14.43 -12.25
C ASN A 154 -15.29 -13.22 -12.49
N HIS A 155 -14.83 -11.99 -12.25
CA HIS A 155 -15.56 -10.73 -12.38
C HIS A 155 -16.80 -10.60 -11.47
N LEU A 156 -16.95 -11.48 -10.48
CA LEU A 156 -18.06 -11.44 -9.54
C LEU A 156 -17.68 -10.67 -8.27
N LEU A 157 -18.69 -10.10 -7.64
CA LEU A 157 -18.56 -9.47 -6.35
C LEU A 157 -18.42 -10.52 -5.23
N PHE A 158 -17.79 -10.09 -4.15
CA PHE A 158 -17.73 -10.88 -2.91
C PHE A 158 -19.15 -11.30 -2.45
N PRO A 159 -19.34 -12.52 -1.92
CA PRO A 159 -18.34 -13.57 -1.68
C PRO A 159 -18.15 -14.54 -2.85
N SER A 160 -18.88 -14.42 -3.97
CA SER A 160 -18.76 -15.35 -5.12
C SER A 160 -17.54 -15.06 -6.00
N GLY A 161 -16.90 -13.92 -5.83
CA GLY A 161 -15.69 -13.50 -6.54
C GLY A 161 -14.85 -12.51 -5.72
N PRO A 162 -13.74 -12.06 -6.27
CA PRO A 162 -12.78 -11.25 -5.55
C PRO A 162 -13.13 -9.75 -5.50
N LEU A 163 -14.16 -9.30 -6.22
CA LEU A 163 -14.46 -7.88 -6.35
C LEU A 163 -15.16 -7.31 -5.10
N ARG A 164 -14.62 -6.21 -4.57
CA ARG A 164 -15.27 -5.37 -3.53
C ARG A 164 -16.32 -4.44 -4.12
N GLU A 165 -16.12 -4.02 -5.37
CA GLU A 165 -16.99 -3.13 -6.14
C GLU A 165 -17.11 -3.62 -7.59
N PRO A 166 -18.23 -3.29 -8.28
CA PRO A 166 -18.37 -3.64 -9.69
C PRO A 166 -17.24 -3.06 -10.53
N ILE A 167 -16.78 -3.81 -11.54
CA ILE A 167 -15.68 -3.40 -12.42
C ILE A 167 -15.97 -2.04 -13.12
N GLN A 168 -17.25 -1.72 -13.34
CA GLN A 168 -17.69 -0.44 -13.92
C GLN A 168 -17.26 0.77 -13.08
N ARG A 169 -16.91 0.56 -11.78
CA ARG A 169 -16.36 1.59 -10.90
C ARG A 169 -15.10 2.23 -11.47
N LEU A 170 -14.33 1.47 -12.25
CA LEU A 170 -13.13 2.00 -12.91
C LEU A 170 -13.42 3.19 -13.83
N LYS A 171 -14.61 3.30 -14.41
CA LYS A 171 -14.98 4.44 -15.29
C LYS A 171 -15.01 5.81 -14.57
N THR A 172 -15.05 5.80 -13.25
CA THR A 172 -15.11 7.02 -12.42
C THR A 172 -13.80 7.29 -11.68
N ILE A 173 -12.78 6.46 -11.90
CA ILE A 173 -11.44 6.59 -11.30
C ILE A 173 -10.58 7.47 -12.21
N ASP A 174 -9.79 8.34 -11.62
CA ASP A 174 -8.93 9.27 -12.35
C ASP A 174 -7.68 8.61 -12.93
N TYR A 175 -7.07 7.72 -12.16
CA TYR A 175 -5.83 7.03 -12.57
C TYR A 175 -5.88 5.55 -12.20
N PHE A 176 -5.26 4.76 -13.05
CA PHE A 176 -5.12 3.33 -12.86
C PHE A 176 -3.64 2.93 -12.86
N ILE A 177 -3.17 2.40 -11.75
CA ILE A 177 -1.80 1.88 -11.60
C ILE A 177 -1.85 0.36 -11.72
N SER A 178 -1.16 -0.22 -12.70
CA SER A 178 -1.11 -1.65 -12.95
C SER A 178 0.28 -2.22 -12.67
N TYR A 179 0.36 -3.18 -11.78
CA TYR A 179 1.53 -4.06 -11.65
C TYR A 179 1.41 -5.18 -12.67
N GLY A 180 2.32 -5.16 -13.65
CA GLY A 180 2.27 -6.07 -14.81
C GLY A 180 1.38 -5.56 -15.95
N ASN A 181 1.30 -6.36 -17.01
CA ASN A 181 0.57 -6.00 -18.22
C ASN A 181 -0.90 -6.39 -18.10
N LEU A 182 -1.79 -5.44 -18.31
CA LEU A 182 -3.23 -5.71 -18.41
C LEU A 182 -3.54 -6.59 -19.62
N ASP A 183 -4.47 -7.52 -19.44
CA ASP A 183 -5.11 -8.23 -20.56
C ASP A 183 -5.72 -7.19 -21.53
N THR A 184 -5.44 -7.34 -22.80
CA THR A 184 -5.92 -6.42 -23.86
C THR A 184 -7.43 -6.25 -23.87
N ARG A 185 -8.19 -7.32 -23.52
CA ARG A 185 -9.65 -7.28 -23.40
C ARG A 185 -10.13 -6.43 -22.23
N ILE A 186 -9.31 -6.31 -21.18
CA ILE A 186 -9.60 -5.45 -20.04
C ILE A 186 -9.20 -4.02 -20.39
N ALA A 187 -8.03 -3.83 -20.97
CA ALA A 187 -7.53 -2.52 -21.40
C ALA A 187 -8.51 -1.83 -22.36
N SER A 188 -9.04 -2.55 -23.37
CA SER A 188 -9.99 -2.00 -24.34
C SER A 188 -11.33 -1.54 -23.74
N ARG A 189 -11.74 -2.11 -22.61
CA ARG A 189 -12.97 -1.66 -21.90
C ARG A 189 -12.79 -0.33 -21.17
N PHE A 190 -11.56 0.12 -21.00
CA PHE A 190 -11.19 1.28 -20.18
C PHE A 190 -10.22 2.23 -20.93
N GLU A 191 -10.38 2.35 -22.24
CA GLU A 191 -9.53 3.18 -23.14
C GLU A 191 -9.44 4.65 -22.69
N ASN A 192 -10.45 5.15 -21.97
CA ASN A 192 -10.49 6.53 -21.47
C ASN A 192 -9.83 6.70 -20.08
N ILE A 193 -9.30 5.63 -19.48
CA ILE A 193 -8.65 5.71 -18.17
C ILE A 193 -7.13 5.77 -18.38
N SER A 194 -6.50 6.77 -17.77
CA SER A 194 -5.03 6.85 -17.78
C SER A 194 -4.44 5.67 -17.00
N CYS A 195 -3.93 4.66 -17.72
CA CYS A 195 -3.30 3.48 -17.14
C CYS A 195 -1.78 3.66 -17.12
N HIS A 196 -1.20 3.47 -15.94
CA HIS A 196 0.24 3.56 -15.70
C HIS A 196 0.78 2.23 -15.24
N HIS A 197 1.63 1.62 -16.07
CA HIS A 197 2.29 0.37 -15.71
C HIS A 197 3.48 0.64 -14.78
N VAL A 198 3.54 -0.10 -13.69
CA VAL A 198 4.62 -0.01 -12.71
C VAL A 198 5.21 -1.38 -12.41
N ARG A 199 6.43 -1.38 -11.90
CA ARG A 199 7.13 -2.59 -11.47
C ARG A 199 7.72 -2.37 -10.09
N HIS A 200 7.80 -3.45 -9.33
CA HIS A 200 8.63 -3.51 -8.14
C HIS A 200 10.09 -3.76 -8.56
N GLU A 201 10.96 -2.91 -8.10
CA GLU A 201 12.41 -3.08 -8.25
C GLU A 201 13.04 -3.20 -6.86
N ILE A 202 13.96 -4.15 -6.69
CA ILE A 202 14.77 -4.24 -5.49
C ILE A 202 15.92 -3.25 -5.64
N ILE A 203 15.98 -2.26 -4.77
CA ILE A 203 17.05 -1.25 -4.76
C ILE A 203 18.22 -1.64 -3.86
N GLY A 204 17.98 -2.41 -2.81
CA GLY A 204 19.01 -2.80 -1.86
C GLY A 204 18.48 -3.65 -0.72
N LEU A 205 19.37 -3.88 0.21
CA LEU A 205 19.13 -4.66 1.42
C LEU A 205 19.52 -3.81 2.62
N ARG A 206 18.64 -3.73 3.61
CA ARG A 206 18.91 -3.03 4.87
C ARG A 206 19.05 -4.05 5.98
N ASN A 207 20.17 -4.04 6.66
CA ASN A 207 20.37 -4.85 7.84
C ASN A 207 19.40 -4.40 8.94
N VAL A 208 18.63 -5.34 9.50
CA VAL A 208 17.55 -4.99 10.45
C VAL A 208 18.11 -4.56 11.79
N SER A 209 19.22 -5.16 12.24
CA SER A 209 19.86 -4.85 13.52
C SER A 209 20.66 -3.55 13.49
N THR A 210 21.51 -3.36 12.47
CA THR A 210 22.45 -2.24 12.40
C THR A 210 21.94 -1.03 11.61
N GLY A 211 20.87 -1.21 10.81
CA GLY A 211 20.37 -0.19 9.87
C GLY A 211 21.24 0.02 8.62
N LYS A 212 22.39 -0.70 8.49
CA LYS A 212 23.29 -0.60 7.34
C LYS A 212 22.53 -0.90 6.05
N PHE A 213 22.63 -0.02 5.05
CA PHE A 213 22.05 -0.21 3.72
C PHE A 213 23.13 -0.57 2.70
N VAL A 214 22.83 -1.55 1.84
CA VAL A 214 23.71 -2.01 0.77
C VAL A 214 22.88 -2.12 -0.51
N LEU A 215 23.36 -1.54 -1.61
CA LEU A 215 22.72 -1.73 -2.92
C LEU A 215 22.80 -3.21 -3.33
N VAL A 216 21.83 -3.71 -4.09
CA VAL A 216 21.85 -5.10 -4.59
C VAL A 216 23.09 -5.35 -5.45
N SER A 217 23.53 -4.36 -6.24
CA SER A 217 24.77 -4.42 -7.04
C SER A 217 26.02 -4.63 -6.20
N ASP A 218 26.04 -4.07 -4.99
CA ASP A 218 27.22 -4.03 -4.09
C ASP A 218 27.18 -5.17 -3.05
N TRP A 219 26.21 -6.08 -3.19
CA TRP A 219 26.06 -7.19 -2.27
C TRP A 219 27.23 -8.19 -2.38
N SER A 220 28.02 -8.28 -1.33
CA SER A 220 29.26 -9.07 -1.29
C SER A 220 29.19 -10.34 -0.42
N LEU A 221 28.08 -10.53 0.31
CA LEU A 221 27.85 -11.74 1.08
C LEU A 221 27.33 -12.87 0.19
N SER A 222 27.00 -14.01 0.80
CA SER A 222 26.46 -15.17 0.07
C SER A 222 25.26 -14.80 -0.80
N LYS A 223 25.22 -15.33 -2.02
CA LYS A 223 24.03 -15.32 -2.88
C LYS A 223 23.03 -16.42 -2.51
N LYS A 224 23.45 -17.43 -1.74
CA LYS A 224 22.56 -18.39 -1.12
C LYS A 224 22.00 -17.77 0.16
N ILE A 225 20.67 -17.77 0.30
CA ILE A 225 19.97 -17.07 1.37
C ILE A 225 18.78 -17.89 1.88
N HIS A 226 18.28 -17.55 3.05
CA HIS A 226 16.94 -17.92 3.50
C HIS A 226 16.01 -16.75 3.26
N LEU A 227 14.81 -16.98 2.72
CA LEU A 227 13.79 -15.96 2.55
C LEU A 227 12.61 -16.27 3.47
N ILE A 228 12.18 -15.31 4.27
CA ILE A 228 10.97 -15.41 5.11
C ILE A 228 10.02 -14.29 4.72
N ALA A 229 8.75 -14.61 4.50
CA ALA A 229 7.76 -13.60 4.11
C ALA A 229 6.37 -13.88 4.69
N GLY A 230 5.86 -12.92 5.50
CA GLY A 230 4.51 -12.88 6.05
C GLY A 230 3.60 -11.91 5.29
N ILE A 231 3.45 -12.14 3.98
CA ILE A 231 2.66 -11.32 3.04
C ILE A 231 1.75 -12.18 2.17
N ALA A 232 0.75 -11.57 1.52
CA ALA A 232 -0.25 -12.29 0.74
C ALA A 232 0.29 -13.11 -0.46
N TYR A 233 1.40 -12.68 -1.08
CA TYR A 233 1.99 -13.35 -2.25
C TYR A 233 3.51 -13.52 -2.09
N PRO A 234 3.98 -14.38 -1.19
CA PRO A 234 5.40 -14.57 -0.88
C PRO A 234 6.19 -15.11 -2.07
N GLU A 235 5.58 -15.93 -2.91
CA GLU A 235 6.17 -16.49 -4.12
C GLU A 235 6.61 -15.42 -5.15
N LYS A 236 5.96 -14.26 -5.16
CA LYS A 236 6.36 -13.14 -6.04
C LYS A 236 7.67 -12.51 -5.58
N VAL A 237 7.82 -12.32 -4.27
CA VAL A 237 9.06 -11.81 -3.68
C VAL A 237 10.18 -12.81 -3.93
N HIS A 238 9.93 -14.10 -3.73
CA HIS A 238 10.89 -15.17 -4.01
C HIS A 238 11.33 -15.14 -5.48
N LYS A 239 10.38 -15.15 -6.42
CA LYS A 239 10.68 -15.06 -7.85
C LYS A 239 11.51 -13.80 -8.21
N THR A 240 11.19 -12.69 -7.58
CA THR A 240 11.92 -11.43 -7.79
C THR A 240 13.35 -11.56 -7.27
N ILE A 241 13.56 -12.07 -6.06
CA ILE A 241 14.90 -12.28 -5.48
C ILE A 241 15.75 -13.21 -6.36
N LEU A 242 15.17 -14.31 -6.86
CA LEU A 242 15.85 -15.22 -7.77
C LEU A 242 16.30 -14.51 -9.06
N SER A 243 15.52 -13.56 -9.59
CA SER A 243 15.89 -12.80 -10.80
C SER A 243 17.08 -11.85 -10.60
N TYR A 244 17.43 -11.52 -9.34
CA TYR A 244 18.64 -10.78 -8.97
C TYR A 244 19.87 -11.69 -8.71
N GLY A 245 19.75 -12.98 -9.04
CA GLY A 245 20.85 -13.96 -8.93
C GLY A 245 21.06 -14.53 -7.52
N PHE A 246 20.10 -14.34 -6.62
CA PHE A 246 20.08 -15.04 -5.34
C PHE A 246 19.50 -16.44 -5.52
N SER A 247 19.76 -17.32 -4.54
CA SER A 247 19.23 -18.68 -4.50
C SER A 247 18.88 -19.07 -3.07
N GLY A 248 17.88 -19.91 -2.89
CA GLY A 248 17.47 -20.42 -1.58
C GLY A 248 15.97 -20.65 -1.51
N ASP A 249 15.55 -21.23 -0.41
CA ASP A 249 14.16 -21.58 -0.16
C ASP A 249 13.41 -20.44 0.54
N ILE A 250 12.09 -20.46 0.41
CA ILE A 250 11.21 -19.51 1.09
C ILE A 250 10.46 -20.21 2.23
N LEU A 251 10.51 -19.61 3.41
CA LEU A 251 9.57 -19.87 4.51
C LEU A 251 8.40 -18.89 4.38
N SER A 252 7.29 -19.41 3.89
CA SER A 252 6.04 -18.63 3.72
C SER A 252 5.24 -18.66 5.02
N LEU A 253 5.02 -17.50 5.62
CA LEU A 253 4.13 -17.28 6.74
C LEU A 253 2.74 -16.81 6.25
N GLY A 254 1.74 -16.82 7.13
CA GLY A 254 0.43 -16.25 6.82
C GLY A 254 0.50 -14.74 6.59
N ASP A 255 -0.41 -14.19 5.77
CA ASP A 255 -0.47 -12.73 5.54
C ASP A 255 -0.66 -12.00 6.88
N HIS A 256 0.14 -10.95 7.08
CA HIS A 256 0.28 -10.19 8.34
C HIS A 256 0.88 -10.96 9.54
N GLN A 257 1.21 -12.23 9.41
CA GLN A 257 1.85 -12.97 10.48
C GLN A 257 3.24 -12.38 10.77
N PRO A 258 3.60 -12.10 12.04
CA PRO A 258 4.94 -11.61 12.38
C PRO A 258 5.98 -12.72 12.24
N VAL A 259 7.18 -12.36 11.84
CA VAL A 259 8.36 -13.23 11.91
C VAL A 259 8.78 -13.35 13.38
N THR A 260 8.88 -14.56 13.88
CA THR A 260 9.29 -14.85 15.27
C THR A 260 10.79 -15.10 15.36
N GLN A 261 11.33 -15.13 16.58
CA GLN A 261 12.74 -15.49 16.80
C GLN A 261 13.00 -16.95 16.38
N GLU A 262 12.02 -17.82 16.52
CA GLU A 262 12.12 -19.24 16.13
C GLU A 262 12.26 -19.39 14.60
N ASP A 263 11.56 -18.55 13.83
CA ASP A 263 11.64 -18.53 12.36
C ASP A 263 13.04 -18.12 11.86
N LEU A 264 13.83 -17.45 12.69
CA LEU A 264 15.19 -17.01 12.36
C LEU A 264 16.28 -18.05 12.72
N LEU A 265 15.92 -19.18 13.34
CA LEU A 265 16.86 -20.19 13.77
C LEU A 265 17.20 -21.16 12.62
N PHE A 266 18.24 -20.85 11.86
CA PHE A 266 18.82 -21.75 10.87
C PHE A 266 20.09 -22.38 11.41
N LYS A 267 20.46 -23.56 10.86
CA LYS A 267 21.66 -24.31 11.25
C LYS A 267 22.94 -23.79 10.60
N ASP A 268 22.85 -22.76 9.79
CA ASP A 268 23.94 -22.14 9.05
C ASP A 268 23.93 -20.61 9.25
N ASP A 269 24.96 -19.93 8.78
CA ASP A 269 25.14 -18.48 8.89
C ASP A 269 24.75 -17.74 7.60
N LEU A 270 23.90 -18.33 6.76
CA LEU A 270 23.44 -17.68 5.54
C LEU A 270 22.61 -16.42 5.86
N PRO A 271 22.67 -15.41 4.99
CA PRO A 271 21.81 -14.24 5.16
C PRO A 271 20.33 -14.61 5.12
N ILE A 272 19.55 -14.03 6.04
CA ILE A 272 18.10 -14.19 6.11
C ILE A 272 17.48 -12.93 5.53
N PHE A 273 16.71 -13.08 4.47
CA PHE A 273 15.99 -11.97 3.84
C PHE A 273 14.55 -11.97 4.28
N ILE A 274 14.03 -10.79 4.64
CA ILE A 274 12.64 -10.56 4.99
C ILE A 274 12.10 -9.37 4.21
N THR A 275 10.78 -9.22 4.12
CA THR A 275 10.20 -8.03 3.50
C THR A 275 10.27 -6.80 4.42
N GLU A 276 10.12 -5.58 3.89
CA GLU A 276 10.02 -4.38 4.71
C GLU A 276 8.79 -4.42 5.64
N LYS A 277 7.69 -5.02 5.16
CA LYS A 277 6.45 -5.20 5.93
C LYS A 277 6.67 -6.14 7.13
N ASP A 278 7.56 -7.12 7.00
CA ASP A 278 7.94 -8.00 8.10
C ASP A 278 8.92 -7.33 9.05
N ALA A 279 9.88 -6.59 8.52
CA ALA A 279 10.89 -5.88 9.31
C ALA A 279 10.29 -4.87 10.30
N VAL A 280 9.21 -4.15 9.92
CA VAL A 280 8.57 -3.19 10.83
C VAL A 280 7.82 -3.84 11.99
N LYS A 281 7.54 -5.14 11.90
CA LYS A 281 6.92 -5.94 12.97
C LYS A 281 7.92 -6.51 13.96
N MET A 282 9.21 -6.52 13.60
CA MET A 282 10.25 -7.12 14.45
C MET A 282 10.58 -6.23 15.65
N ASN A 283 10.80 -6.85 16.80
CA ASN A 283 11.21 -6.20 18.03
C ASN A 283 12.26 -7.06 18.75
N GLY A 284 13.09 -6.43 19.59
CA GLY A 284 14.12 -7.09 20.40
C GLY A 284 15.45 -7.24 19.67
N ASP A 285 16.32 -8.10 20.19
CA ASP A 285 17.64 -8.39 19.60
C ASP A 285 17.48 -9.24 18.34
N ILE A 286 17.85 -8.65 17.22
CA ILE A 286 17.78 -9.28 15.91
C ILE A 286 19.20 -9.62 15.46
N SER A 287 19.41 -10.85 15.01
CA SER A 287 20.70 -11.29 14.50
C SER A 287 21.21 -10.42 13.34
N GLN A 288 22.51 -10.20 13.28
CA GLN A 288 23.16 -9.39 12.25
C GLN A 288 23.09 -9.99 10.83
N ASN A 289 22.66 -11.25 10.69
CA ASN A 289 22.47 -11.88 9.38
C ASN A 289 21.06 -11.60 8.79
N VAL A 290 20.17 -10.85 9.49
CA VAL A 290 18.81 -10.53 9.02
C VAL A 290 18.79 -9.23 8.24
N TRP A 291 18.25 -9.29 7.02
CA TRP A 291 18.22 -8.17 6.08
C TRP A 291 16.81 -7.96 5.51
N SER A 292 16.31 -6.75 5.54
CA SER A 292 15.07 -6.39 4.87
C SER A 292 15.31 -6.01 3.41
N ILE A 293 14.50 -6.57 2.52
CA ILE A 293 14.53 -6.29 1.09
C ILE A 293 13.89 -4.93 0.85
N LYS A 294 14.70 -3.91 0.49
CA LYS A 294 14.20 -2.58 0.13
C LYS A 294 13.75 -2.57 -1.31
N THR A 295 12.47 -2.24 -1.51
CA THR A 295 11.87 -2.14 -2.84
C THR A 295 11.44 -0.71 -3.15
N CYS A 296 11.37 -0.38 -4.43
CA CYS A 296 10.72 0.83 -4.91
C CYS A 296 9.73 0.50 -6.02
N VAL A 297 8.79 1.41 -6.21
CA VAL A 297 7.87 1.42 -7.34
C VAL A 297 8.20 2.63 -8.19
N LYS A 298 8.58 2.39 -9.42
CA LYS A 298 8.95 3.45 -10.34
C LYS A 298 7.69 3.96 -11.05
N LEU A 299 7.30 5.18 -10.72
CA LEU A 299 6.22 5.90 -11.39
C LEU A 299 6.78 6.57 -12.65
N SER A 300 5.96 6.69 -13.70
CA SER A 300 6.36 7.43 -14.89
C SER A 300 6.32 8.95 -14.65
N ASP A 301 7.23 9.69 -15.28
CA ASP A 301 7.26 11.16 -15.20
C ASP A 301 5.92 11.76 -15.64
N LYS A 302 5.34 11.23 -16.73
CA LYS A 302 4.02 11.63 -17.21
C LYS A 302 2.94 11.55 -16.12
N PHE A 303 2.93 10.47 -15.33
CA PHE A 303 1.97 10.31 -14.23
C PHE A 303 2.22 11.33 -13.12
N THR A 304 3.46 11.49 -12.69
CA THR A 304 3.81 12.39 -11.58
C THR A 304 3.57 13.85 -11.94
N GLU A 305 3.86 14.27 -13.18
CA GLU A 305 3.58 15.62 -13.67
C GLU A 305 2.08 15.92 -13.81
N ASP A 306 1.30 14.94 -14.30
CA ASP A 306 -0.14 15.11 -14.42
C ASP A 306 -0.81 15.17 -13.05
N LEU A 307 -0.38 14.34 -12.11
CA LEU A 307 -0.84 14.36 -10.72
C LEU A 307 -0.51 15.69 -10.04
N GLU A 308 0.73 16.19 -10.17
CA GLU A 308 1.17 17.50 -9.68
C GLU A 308 0.27 18.63 -10.20
N ARG A 309 0.07 18.68 -11.52
CA ARG A 309 -0.79 19.68 -12.19
C ARG A 309 -2.21 19.67 -11.65
N LYS A 310 -2.77 18.46 -11.46
CA LYS A 310 -4.13 18.29 -10.95
C LYS A 310 -4.25 18.76 -9.50
N ILE A 311 -3.29 18.42 -8.64
CA ILE A 311 -3.25 18.88 -7.24
C ILE A 311 -3.14 20.41 -7.17
N THR A 312 -2.21 21.00 -7.94
CA THR A 312 -2.00 22.45 -7.96
C THR A 312 -3.27 23.19 -8.38
N LYS A 313 -3.98 22.69 -9.40
CA LYS A 313 -5.27 23.27 -9.82
C LYS A 313 -6.35 23.19 -8.73
N LEU A 314 -6.36 22.14 -7.92
CA LEU A 314 -7.30 21.98 -6.81
C LEU A 314 -7.01 22.92 -5.64
N ARG A 315 -5.74 23.25 -5.39
CA ARG A 315 -5.31 24.19 -4.34
C ARG A 315 -5.61 25.65 -4.69
N CYS A 316 -5.80 25.98 -5.95
CA CYS A 316 -6.12 27.33 -6.41
C CYS A 316 -7.63 27.62 -6.42
N LYS A 317 -8.47 26.64 -6.08
CA LYS A 317 -9.92 26.80 -5.94
C LYS A 317 -10.32 27.04 -4.48
#